data_6f8c4c03f632efe6d8a202bb0c7c70f2
#
_entry.id   6f8c4c03f632efe6d8a202bb0c7c70f2
#
_cell.length_a   1.000
_cell.length_b   1.000
_cell.length_c   1.000
_cell.angle_alpha   90.00
_cell.angle_beta   90.00
_cell.angle_gamma   90.00
#
_symmetry.space_group_name_H-M   'P 1'
#
loop_
_entity.id
_entity.type
_entity.pdbx_description
1 polymer ?
#
loop_
_entity_poly.entity_id
_entity_poly.type
_entity_poly.pdbx_seq_one_letter_code
_entity_poly.pdbx_strand_id
1 'polypeptide(L)'
;MILELKNIDKSFGEKEVLKGVSFVAEGGKAFGLLGRNGAGKTTSIRILMNVFPANSGEVLIDGKPIDYDKIGIGYLPEERGLYPKKLIIDQLVYFAELKGMSAKDATKAVDYWLDRLGMSEYRNKRLDTLSKGNQQKIQLVTALAHNPHIIILDEPFPGLIP
;
A
#
# COMPACT_ATOMS: atom_id res chain seq x y z
N MET A 1 -8.87 -13.52 9.22
CA MET A 1 -9.34 -12.31 8.50
C MET A 1 -9.53 -12.66 7.04
N ILE A 2 -10.70 -12.42 6.52
CA ILE A 2 -11.07 -12.63 5.11
C ILE A 2 -11.48 -11.27 4.54
N LEU A 3 -10.73 -10.78 3.55
CA LEU A 3 -11.07 -9.58 2.80
C LEU A 3 -11.87 -9.98 1.55
N GLU A 4 -13.01 -9.35 1.33
CA GLU A 4 -13.85 -9.59 0.16
C GLU A 4 -14.21 -8.27 -0.53
N LEU A 5 -13.99 -8.18 -1.84
CA LEU A 5 -14.67 -7.25 -2.71
C LEU A 5 -15.82 -7.99 -3.37
N LYS A 6 -17.04 -7.43 -3.26
CA LYS A 6 -18.26 -8.11 -3.71
C LYS A 6 -19.04 -7.25 -4.69
N ASN A 7 -19.13 -7.72 -5.92
CA ASN A 7 -19.90 -7.10 -7.01
C ASN A 7 -19.60 -5.59 -7.19
N ILE A 8 -18.32 -5.25 -7.23
CA ILE A 8 -17.88 -3.86 -7.36
C ILE A 8 -18.06 -3.36 -8.79
N ASP A 9 -18.88 -2.33 -8.96
CA ASP A 9 -19.01 -1.57 -10.18
C ASP A 9 -18.41 -0.17 -10.02
N LYS A 10 -17.74 0.33 -11.04
CA LYS A 10 -17.20 1.69 -11.08
C LYS A 10 -17.15 2.25 -12.48
N SER A 11 -17.73 3.43 -12.64
CA SER A 11 -17.64 4.25 -13.85
C SER A 11 -17.08 5.64 -13.56
N PHE A 12 -16.40 6.22 -14.51
CA PHE A 12 -15.97 7.62 -14.53
C PHE A 12 -16.56 8.29 -15.78
N GLY A 13 -17.62 9.10 -15.56
CA GLY A 13 -18.47 9.58 -16.65
C GLY A 13 -19.10 8.40 -17.40
N GLU A 14 -18.95 8.37 -18.72
CA GLU A 14 -19.47 7.29 -19.57
C GLU A 14 -18.57 6.04 -19.61
N LYS A 15 -17.36 6.14 -19.08
CA LYS A 15 -16.40 5.02 -19.09
C LYS A 15 -16.62 4.09 -17.90
N GLU A 16 -17.12 2.90 -18.17
CA GLU A 16 -17.23 1.82 -17.21
C GLU A 16 -15.88 1.11 -17.05
N VAL A 17 -15.34 1.13 -15.84
CA VAL A 17 -13.98 0.61 -15.51
C VAL A 17 -14.05 -0.71 -14.78
N LEU A 18 -14.98 -0.87 -13.84
CA LEU A 18 -15.22 -2.12 -13.13
C LEU A 18 -16.66 -2.56 -13.36
N LYS A 19 -16.85 -3.85 -13.60
CA LYS A 19 -18.12 -4.49 -13.92
C LYS A 19 -18.30 -5.72 -13.05
N GLY A 20 -18.98 -5.58 -11.91
CA GLY A 20 -19.28 -6.67 -10.99
C GLY A 20 -18.03 -7.39 -10.48
N VAL A 21 -16.93 -6.67 -10.25
CA VAL A 21 -15.66 -7.29 -9.83
C VAL A 21 -15.80 -7.86 -8.42
N SER A 22 -15.47 -9.15 -8.28
CA SER A 22 -15.51 -9.86 -7.00
C SER A 22 -14.26 -10.70 -6.81
N PHE A 23 -13.67 -10.65 -5.61
CA PHE A 23 -12.60 -11.56 -5.20
C PHE A 23 -12.53 -11.66 -3.68
N VAL A 24 -11.86 -12.71 -3.21
CA VAL A 24 -11.62 -12.97 -1.79
C VAL A 24 -10.13 -13.16 -1.56
N ALA A 25 -9.59 -12.47 -0.55
CA ALA A 25 -8.22 -12.63 -0.09
C ALA A 25 -8.22 -13.11 1.38
N GLU A 26 -7.48 -14.17 1.65
CA GLU A 26 -7.41 -14.77 2.99
C GLU A 26 -6.19 -14.24 3.75
N GLY A 27 -6.37 -13.93 5.03
CA GLY A 27 -5.28 -13.52 5.92
C GLY A 27 -4.20 -14.59 6.04
N GLY A 28 -2.93 -14.15 6.07
CA GLY A 28 -1.76 -15.03 6.10
C GLY A 28 -1.38 -15.61 4.74
N LYS A 29 -2.09 -15.26 3.67
CA LYS A 29 -1.78 -15.66 2.30
C LYS A 29 -1.54 -14.44 1.42
N ALA A 30 -0.70 -14.61 0.39
CA ALA A 30 -0.57 -13.63 -0.68
C ALA A 30 -1.69 -13.84 -1.70
N PHE A 31 -2.36 -12.73 -2.09
CA PHE A 31 -3.36 -12.72 -3.16
C PHE A 31 -2.83 -11.89 -4.33
N GLY A 32 -2.82 -12.46 -5.53
CA GLY A 32 -2.37 -11.79 -6.76
C GLY A 32 -3.54 -11.25 -7.59
N LEU A 33 -3.63 -9.93 -7.73
CA LEU A 33 -4.57 -9.29 -8.63
C LEU A 33 -3.89 -9.07 -10.00
N LEU A 34 -4.13 -9.99 -10.93
CA LEU A 34 -3.53 -9.98 -12.26
C LEU A 34 -4.48 -9.40 -13.32
N GLY A 35 -3.93 -8.75 -14.33
CA GLY A 35 -4.68 -8.20 -15.44
C GLY A 35 -3.86 -7.23 -16.28
N ARG A 36 -4.29 -6.98 -17.52
CA ARG A 36 -3.65 -6.02 -18.43
C ARG A 36 -3.71 -4.59 -17.86
N ASN A 37 -2.85 -3.71 -18.38
CA ASN A 37 -2.95 -2.28 -18.08
C ASN A 37 -4.33 -1.76 -18.49
N GLY A 38 -4.96 -0.97 -17.61
CA GLY A 38 -6.32 -0.50 -17.80
C GLY A 38 -7.44 -1.49 -17.40
N ALA A 39 -7.12 -2.69 -16.92
CA ALA A 39 -8.12 -3.67 -16.45
C ALA A 39 -8.82 -3.31 -15.12
N GLY A 40 -8.54 -2.13 -14.55
CA GLY A 40 -9.19 -1.69 -13.32
C GLY A 40 -8.49 -2.10 -12.02
N LYS A 41 -7.29 -2.70 -12.07
CA LYS A 41 -6.54 -3.12 -10.86
C LYS A 41 -6.37 -1.98 -9.86
N THR A 42 -5.75 -0.88 -10.29
CA THR A 42 -5.53 0.31 -9.46
C THR A 42 -6.84 0.95 -8.99
N THR A 43 -7.90 0.88 -9.80
CA THR A 43 -9.24 1.36 -9.41
C THR A 43 -9.81 0.51 -8.28
N SER A 44 -9.70 -0.82 -8.36
CA SER A 44 -10.12 -1.74 -7.29
C SER A 44 -9.33 -1.50 -5.99
N ILE A 45 -8.01 -1.31 -6.10
CA ILE A 45 -7.14 -0.97 -4.96
C ILE A 45 -7.58 0.36 -4.31
N ARG A 46 -7.85 1.39 -5.10
CA ARG A 46 -8.28 2.70 -4.58
C ARG A 46 -9.65 2.65 -3.91
N ILE A 47 -10.57 1.82 -4.40
CA ILE A 47 -11.86 1.56 -3.73
C ILE A 47 -11.62 0.83 -2.41
N LEU A 48 -10.78 -0.22 -2.41
CA LEU A 48 -10.41 -0.93 -1.19
C LEU A 48 -9.78 -0.01 -0.14
N MET A 49 -8.96 0.96 -0.55
CA MET A 49 -8.35 1.96 0.34
C MET A 49 -9.29 3.12 0.72
N ASN A 50 -10.56 3.10 0.29
CA ASN A 50 -11.52 4.17 0.52
C ASN A 50 -11.09 5.54 -0.03
N VAL A 51 -10.32 5.57 -1.12
CA VAL A 51 -9.92 6.82 -1.79
C VAL A 51 -11.12 7.46 -2.49
N PHE A 52 -11.99 6.63 -3.05
CA PHE A 52 -13.30 7.01 -3.59
C PHE A 52 -14.27 5.82 -3.52
N PRO A 53 -15.60 6.06 -3.45
CA PRO A 53 -16.56 4.97 -3.39
C PRO A 53 -16.73 4.24 -4.73
N ALA A 54 -17.13 2.98 -4.65
CA ALA A 54 -17.73 2.25 -5.77
C ALA A 54 -19.09 2.85 -6.16
N ASN A 55 -19.57 2.58 -7.37
CA ASN A 55 -20.96 2.90 -7.75
C ASN A 55 -21.94 1.89 -7.12
N SER A 56 -21.53 0.63 -7.03
CA SER A 56 -22.25 -0.44 -6.34
C SER A 56 -21.29 -1.50 -5.84
N GLY A 57 -21.79 -2.41 -5.01
CA GLY A 57 -20.99 -3.45 -4.37
C GLY A 57 -20.44 -3.04 -3.00
N GLU A 58 -19.72 -3.94 -2.38
CA GLU A 58 -19.26 -3.82 -0.99
C GLU A 58 -17.82 -4.28 -0.81
N VAL A 59 -17.12 -3.65 0.13
CA VAL A 59 -15.83 -4.12 0.65
C VAL A 59 -16.04 -4.63 2.07
N LEU A 60 -15.76 -5.92 2.28
CA LEU A 60 -16.06 -6.61 3.53
C LEU A 60 -14.79 -7.18 4.16
N ILE A 61 -14.77 -7.21 5.50
CA ILE A 61 -13.82 -7.97 6.33
C ILE A 61 -14.64 -8.93 7.20
N ASP A 62 -14.35 -10.23 7.06
CA ASP A 62 -15.07 -11.31 7.79
C ASP A 62 -16.61 -11.16 7.66
N GLY A 63 -17.08 -10.84 6.45
CA GLY A 63 -18.50 -10.68 6.10
C GLY A 63 -19.16 -9.38 6.57
N LYS A 64 -18.39 -8.43 7.12
CA LYS A 64 -18.91 -7.12 7.58
C LYS A 64 -18.26 -5.99 6.80
N PRO A 65 -18.95 -4.85 6.58
CA PRO A 65 -18.32 -3.67 6.00
C PRO A 65 -17.02 -3.31 6.71
N ILE A 66 -16.01 -2.94 5.94
CA ILE A 66 -14.70 -2.59 6.49
C ILE A 66 -14.79 -1.34 7.37
N ASP A 67 -14.22 -1.43 8.56
CA ASP A 67 -14.05 -0.31 9.50
C ASP A 67 -12.62 0.24 9.35
N TYR A 68 -12.48 1.30 8.56
CA TYR A 68 -11.18 1.92 8.25
C TYR A 68 -10.50 2.59 9.45
N ASP A 69 -11.22 2.84 10.54
CA ASP A 69 -10.64 3.37 11.78
C ASP A 69 -9.90 2.27 12.56
N LYS A 70 -10.28 1.00 12.35
CA LYS A 70 -9.69 -0.16 13.02
C LYS A 70 -8.76 -0.98 12.14
N ILE A 71 -8.95 -0.93 10.82
CA ILE A 71 -8.18 -1.71 9.85
C ILE A 71 -7.10 -0.83 9.21
N GLY A 72 -5.87 -0.98 9.66
CA GLY A 72 -4.71 -0.32 9.04
C GLY A 72 -4.37 -0.95 7.70
N ILE A 73 -4.20 -0.11 6.67
CA ILE A 73 -3.77 -0.53 5.33
C ILE A 73 -2.41 0.10 5.01
N GLY A 74 -1.43 -0.73 4.69
CA GLY A 74 -0.15 -0.34 4.13
C GLY A 74 -0.22 -0.40 2.61
N TYR A 75 0.20 0.66 1.93
CA TYR A 75 0.15 0.73 0.48
C TYR A 75 1.51 1.13 -0.10
N LEU A 76 1.99 0.33 -1.02
CA LEU A 76 3.14 0.63 -1.85
C LEU A 76 2.63 0.94 -3.27
N PRO A 77 2.62 2.22 -3.68
CA PRO A 77 2.18 2.62 -5.02
C PRO A 77 3.21 2.24 -6.09
N GLU A 78 2.77 2.12 -7.34
CA GLU A 78 3.64 1.99 -8.50
C GLU A 78 4.59 3.19 -8.65
N GLU A 79 4.07 4.41 -8.43
CA GLU A 79 4.86 5.64 -8.48
C GLU A 79 5.53 5.94 -7.14
N ARG A 80 6.70 6.56 -7.20
CA ARG A 80 7.47 6.91 -6.00
C ARG A 80 6.85 8.09 -5.27
N GLY A 81 6.45 7.86 -4.01
CA GLY A 81 5.85 8.89 -3.16
C GLY A 81 6.80 9.57 -2.18
N LEU A 82 8.10 9.25 -2.22
CA LEU A 82 9.10 9.77 -1.27
C LEU A 82 9.82 11.01 -1.81
N TYR A 83 10.31 11.85 -0.90
CA TYR A 83 11.01 13.09 -1.22
C TYR A 83 12.51 12.83 -1.49
N PRO A 84 13.01 13.03 -2.73
CA PRO A 84 14.38 12.66 -3.11
C PRO A 84 15.47 13.32 -2.25
N LYS A 85 15.29 14.59 -1.91
CA LYS A 85 16.29 15.42 -1.21
C LYS A 85 16.19 15.39 0.32
N LYS A 86 15.25 14.64 0.89
CA LYS A 86 15.08 14.51 2.34
C LYS A 86 15.85 13.30 2.89
N LEU A 87 16.23 13.37 4.15
CA LEU A 87 16.82 12.23 4.85
C LEU A 87 15.79 11.09 4.95
N ILE A 88 16.28 9.87 4.84
CA ILE A 88 15.44 8.68 4.86
C ILE A 88 14.68 8.57 6.19
N ILE A 89 15.39 8.69 7.32
CA ILE A 89 14.74 8.57 8.63
C ILE A 89 13.64 9.61 8.84
N ASP A 90 13.89 10.88 8.48
CA ASP A 90 12.94 11.96 8.73
C ASP A 90 11.61 11.73 8.01
N GLN A 91 11.67 11.35 6.72
CA GLN A 91 10.47 11.13 5.95
C GLN A 91 9.74 9.84 6.33
N LEU A 92 10.46 8.75 6.68
CA LEU A 92 9.84 7.50 7.10
C LEU A 92 9.11 7.65 8.44
N VAL A 93 9.72 8.33 9.42
CA VAL A 93 9.09 8.66 10.70
C VAL A 93 7.87 9.53 10.47
N TYR A 94 7.98 10.59 9.67
CA TYR A 94 6.86 11.46 9.32
C TYR A 94 5.66 10.69 8.74
N PHE A 95 5.89 9.77 7.78
CA PHE A 95 4.80 8.97 7.22
C PHE A 95 4.17 8.01 8.23
N ALA A 96 4.97 7.45 9.16
CA ALA A 96 4.45 6.60 10.23
C ALA A 96 3.62 7.41 11.25
N GLU A 97 4.04 8.65 11.57
CA GLU A 97 3.27 9.58 12.41
C GLU A 97 1.93 9.97 11.77
N LEU A 98 1.89 10.17 10.44
CA LEU A 98 0.63 10.41 9.71
C LEU A 98 -0.35 9.23 9.81
N LYS A 99 0.16 8.03 10.12
CA LYS A 99 -0.64 6.83 10.40
C LYS A 99 -1.00 6.66 11.89
N GLY A 100 -0.77 7.71 12.70
CA GLY A 100 -1.18 7.76 14.12
C GLY A 100 -0.14 7.23 15.11
N MET A 101 1.09 6.92 14.67
CA MET A 101 2.15 6.51 15.59
C MET A 101 2.74 7.68 16.38
N SER A 102 3.20 7.44 17.61
CA SER A 102 4.07 8.41 18.29
C SER A 102 5.42 8.48 17.58
N ALA A 103 6.11 9.64 17.64
CA ALA A 103 7.46 9.80 17.06
C ALA A 103 8.44 8.73 17.58
N LYS A 104 8.34 8.39 18.86
CA LYS A 104 9.18 7.35 19.49
C LYS A 104 8.92 5.96 18.91
N ASP A 105 7.66 5.58 18.74
CA ASP A 105 7.30 4.25 18.21
C ASP A 105 7.54 4.19 16.70
N ALA A 106 7.27 5.28 15.98
CA ALA A 106 7.59 5.42 14.56
C ALA A 106 9.09 5.23 14.30
N THR A 107 9.95 5.89 15.09
CA THR A 107 11.41 5.72 14.97
C THR A 107 11.84 4.28 15.19
N LYS A 108 11.34 3.64 16.25
CA LYS A 108 11.66 2.23 16.52
C LYS A 108 11.21 1.29 15.40
N ALA A 109 10.00 1.49 14.88
CA ALA A 109 9.45 0.67 13.81
C ALA A 109 10.23 0.87 12.50
N VAL A 110 10.58 2.10 12.18
CA VAL A 110 11.41 2.42 11.01
C VAL A 110 12.79 1.78 11.12
N ASP A 111 13.46 1.93 12.27
CA ASP A 111 14.78 1.31 12.50
C ASP A 111 14.73 -0.21 12.39
N TYR A 112 13.69 -0.84 12.93
CA TYR A 112 13.46 -2.29 12.79
C TYR A 112 13.34 -2.73 11.31
N TRP A 113 12.55 -2.01 10.50
CA TRP A 113 12.37 -2.37 9.10
C TRP A 113 13.59 -2.05 8.23
N LEU A 114 14.31 -0.96 8.52
CA LEU A 114 15.59 -0.67 7.87
C LEU A 114 16.59 -1.78 8.11
N ASP A 115 16.69 -2.29 9.33
CA ASP A 115 17.57 -3.41 9.67
C ASP A 115 17.16 -4.68 8.92
N ARG A 116 15.88 -5.06 8.97
CA ARG A 116 15.38 -6.25 8.26
C ARG A 116 15.57 -6.24 6.75
N LEU A 117 15.60 -5.06 6.14
CA LEU A 117 15.82 -4.91 4.69
C LEU A 117 17.29 -4.67 4.32
N GLY A 118 18.19 -4.67 5.31
CA GLY A 118 19.63 -4.40 5.11
C GLY A 118 19.90 -2.96 4.68
N MET A 119 19.14 -2.00 5.22
CA MET A 119 19.17 -0.59 4.82
C MET A 119 19.60 0.35 5.96
N SER A 120 20.06 -0.17 7.11
CA SER A 120 20.43 0.64 8.29
C SER A 120 21.52 1.66 8.00
N GLU A 121 22.50 1.36 7.15
CA GLU A 121 23.58 2.27 6.75
C GLU A 121 23.08 3.51 5.98
N TYR A 122 21.89 3.45 5.39
CA TYR A 122 21.28 4.54 4.61
C TYR A 122 20.35 5.44 5.43
N ARG A 123 20.13 5.12 6.70
CA ARG A 123 19.21 5.79 7.62
C ARG A 123 19.31 7.32 7.58
N ASN A 124 20.52 7.83 7.63
CA ASN A 124 20.80 9.27 7.67
C ASN A 124 21.30 9.81 6.31
N LYS A 125 21.03 9.09 5.23
CA LYS A 125 21.35 9.54 3.87
C LYS A 125 20.11 10.12 3.19
N ARG A 126 20.33 10.91 2.14
CA ARG A 126 19.25 11.41 1.27
C ARG A 126 18.80 10.28 0.34
N LEU A 127 17.51 10.24 0.03
CA LEU A 127 16.95 9.21 -0.83
C LEU A 127 17.55 9.19 -2.23
N ASP A 128 17.82 10.37 -2.82
CA ASP A 128 18.38 10.50 -4.17
C ASP A 128 19.81 9.97 -4.34
N THR A 129 20.50 9.68 -3.22
CA THR A 129 21.83 9.07 -3.24
C THR A 129 21.80 7.54 -3.39
N LEU A 130 20.64 6.92 -3.32
CA LEU A 130 20.45 5.48 -3.40
C LEU A 130 20.16 5.00 -4.82
N SER A 131 20.55 3.75 -5.11
CA SER A 131 20.10 3.06 -6.33
C SER A 131 18.57 2.93 -6.36
N LYS A 132 18.00 2.75 -7.57
CA LYS A 132 16.55 2.57 -7.75
C LYS A 132 15.99 1.43 -6.89
N GLY A 133 16.69 0.29 -6.82
CA GLY A 133 16.28 -0.85 -6.01
C GLY A 133 16.29 -0.55 -4.51
N ASN A 134 17.32 0.17 -4.02
CA ASN A 134 17.38 0.57 -2.62
C ASN A 134 16.30 1.62 -2.29
N GLN A 135 16.01 2.57 -3.19
CA GLN A 135 14.88 3.50 -3.02
C GLN A 135 13.55 2.75 -2.89
N GLN A 136 13.36 1.66 -3.65
CA GLN A 136 12.15 0.82 -3.57
C GLN A 136 12.05 0.10 -2.23
N LYS A 137 13.18 -0.40 -1.67
CA LYS A 137 13.20 -0.97 -0.32
C LYS A 137 12.83 0.08 0.74
N ILE A 138 13.34 1.32 0.62
CA ILE A 138 12.96 2.41 1.52
C ILE A 138 11.45 2.72 1.42
N GLN A 139 10.91 2.75 0.20
CA GLN A 139 9.48 2.97 -0.01
C GLN A 139 8.62 1.85 0.62
N LEU A 140 9.09 0.61 0.60
CA LEU A 140 8.40 -0.50 1.26
C LEU A 140 8.28 -0.28 2.78
N VAL A 141 9.26 0.36 3.43
CA VAL A 141 9.20 0.68 4.86
C VAL A 141 8.00 1.56 5.18
N THR A 142 7.61 2.52 4.30
CA THR A 142 6.43 3.36 4.54
C THR A 142 5.14 2.54 4.63
N ALA A 143 5.04 1.46 3.87
CA ALA A 143 3.87 0.58 3.88
C ALA A 143 3.85 -0.34 5.11
N LEU A 144 5.01 -0.64 5.72
CA LEU A 144 5.15 -1.64 6.77
C LEU A 144 5.27 -1.06 8.18
N ALA A 145 5.86 0.14 8.34
CA ALA A 145 6.28 0.68 9.64
C ALA A 145 5.13 0.83 10.65
N HIS A 146 3.92 1.15 10.19
CA HIS A 146 2.75 1.32 11.07
C HIS A 146 2.00 0.00 11.39
N ASN A 147 2.63 -1.15 11.09
CA ASN A 147 2.11 -2.50 11.35
C ASN A 147 0.67 -2.71 10.83
N PRO A 148 0.42 -2.56 9.53
CA PRO A 148 -0.91 -2.65 8.95
C PRO A 148 -1.49 -4.07 9.01
N HIS A 149 -2.82 -4.17 9.00
CA HIS A 149 -3.53 -5.46 8.90
C HIS A 149 -3.54 -5.98 7.46
N ILE A 150 -3.53 -5.08 6.48
CA ILE A 150 -3.53 -5.38 5.05
C ILE A 150 -2.36 -4.65 4.40
N ILE A 151 -1.60 -5.35 3.57
CA ILE A 151 -0.52 -4.76 2.76
C ILE A 151 -0.90 -4.88 1.30
N ILE A 152 -0.92 -3.76 0.59
CA ILE A 152 -1.19 -3.68 -0.84
C ILE A 152 0.10 -3.24 -1.54
N LEU A 153 0.55 -4.04 -2.50
CA LEU A 153 1.71 -3.75 -3.33
C LEU A 153 1.21 -3.59 -4.78
N ASP A 154 1.24 -2.35 -5.28
CA ASP A 154 0.82 -2.04 -6.66
C ASP A 154 2.07 -2.02 -7.55
N GLU A 155 2.21 -3.04 -8.40
CA GLU A 155 3.38 -3.28 -9.26
C GLU A 155 4.73 -3.21 -8.51
N PRO A 156 4.93 -4.03 -7.45
CA PRO A 156 6.13 -3.97 -6.61
C PRO A 156 7.44 -4.29 -7.35
N PHE A 157 7.34 -4.91 -8.52
CA PHE A 157 8.47 -5.32 -9.36
C PHE A 157 8.26 -4.87 -10.81
N PRO A 158 8.44 -3.58 -11.12
CA PRO A 158 8.27 -3.09 -12.48
C PRO A 158 9.27 -3.79 -13.42
N GLY A 159 8.74 -4.38 -14.50
CA GLY A 159 9.54 -5.06 -15.52
C GLY A 159 9.77 -6.57 -15.32
N LEU A 160 9.16 -7.22 -14.32
CA LEU A 160 9.21 -8.68 -14.15
C LEU A 160 8.04 -9.41 -14.83
N ILE A 161 7.01 -8.68 -15.27
CA ILE A 161 5.91 -9.24 -16.06
C ILE A 161 5.94 -8.55 -17.43
N PRO A 162 6.16 -9.29 -18.53
CA PRO A 162 6.17 -8.74 -19.87
C PRO A 162 4.81 -8.23 -20.34
#